data_1f04ec41b794fe62d552a064ab9b852e
#
_entry.id   1f04ec41b794fe62d552a064ab9b852e
#
_cell.length_a   1.000
_cell.length_b   1.000
_cell.length_c   1.000
_cell.angle_alpha   90.00
_cell.angle_beta   90.00
_cell.angle_gamma   90.00
#
_symmetry.space_group_name_H-M   'P 1'
#
loop_
_entity.id
_entity.type
_entity.pdbx_description
1 polymer ?
#
loop_
_entity_poly.entity_id
_entity_poly.type
_entity_poly.pdbx_seq_one_letter_code
_entity_poly.pdbx_strand_id
1 'polypeptide(L)'
;MEKLPFILAIIGHILCGVTDCLLGFSPKGRLDMKSIKDPDKMSETFRDMPGSFPMLSMVLGTVAITMFSFGYFELCFWMRAFSETASVIMFISTIIYLVPIVTHHVFCGAAEWIYI
;
A
#
# COMPACT_ATOMS: atom_id res chain seq x y z
N MET A 1 2.81 -9.54 -25.24
CA MET A 1 2.77 -8.89 -23.91
C MET A 1 1.79 -7.74 -23.97
N GLU A 2 0.76 -7.79 -23.17
CA GLU A 2 -0.21 -6.71 -23.11
C GLU A 2 0.39 -5.52 -22.33
N LYS A 3 0.20 -4.31 -22.85
CA LYS A 3 0.77 -3.10 -22.22
C LYS A 3 -0.07 -2.60 -21.04
N LEU A 4 -1.37 -2.88 -21.07
CA LEU A 4 -2.32 -2.39 -20.07
C LEU A 4 -1.97 -2.79 -18.62
N PRO A 5 -1.63 -4.06 -18.29
CA PRO A 5 -1.25 -4.44 -16.94
C PRO A 5 -0.04 -3.67 -16.40
N PHE A 6 0.94 -3.36 -17.25
CA PHE A 6 2.12 -2.58 -16.87
C PHE A 6 1.81 -1.09 -16.66
N ILE A 7 0.93 -0.53 -17.48
CA ILE A 7 0.45 0.85 -17.28
C ILE A 7 -0.31 0.95 -15.96
N LEU A 8 -1.21 0.00 -15.67
CA LEU A 8 -1.91 -0.08 -14.40
C LEU A 8 -0.95 -0.23 -13.22
N ALA A 9 0.10 -1.04 -13.38
CA ALA A 9 1.11 -1.20 -12.33
C ALA A 9 1.85 0.10 -12.02
N ILE A 10 2.25 0.86 -13.04
CA ILE A 10 2.91 2.16 -12.86
C ILE A 10 1.99 3.13 -12.12
N ILE A 11 0.74 3.26 -12.59
CA ILE A 11 -0.25 4.14 -11.95
C ILE A 11 -0.52 3.69 -10.51
N GLY A 12 -0.66 2.39 -10.28
CA GLY A 12 -0.86 1.82 -8.95
C GLY A 12 0.28 2.13 -7.98
N HIS A 13 1.54 2.03 -8.42
CA HIS A 13 2.69 2.37 -7.58
C HIS A 13 2.73 3.87 -7.22
N ILE A 14 2.44 4.75 -8.19
CA ILE A 14 2.37 6.19 -7.95
C ILE A 14 1.25 6.49 -6.95
N LEU A 15 0.07 5.92 -7.16
CA LEU A 15 -1.08 6.11 -6.28
C LEU A 15 -0.81 5.58 -4.88
N CYS A 16 -0.15 4.42 -4.74
CA CYS A 16 0.25 3.86 -3.45
C CYS A 16 1.17 4.83 -2.68
N GLY A 17 2.18 5.39 -3.35
CA GLY A 17 3.05 6.40 -2.75
C GLY A 17 2.31 7.66 -2.30
N VAL A 18 1.31 8.10 -3.06
CA VAL A 18 0.45 9.23 -2.67
C VAL A 18 -0.39 8.88 -1.44
N THR A 19 -0.97 7.68 -1.38
CA THR A 19 -1.78 7.25 -0.23
C THR A 19 -0.96 7.06 1.04
N ASP A 20 0.30 6.61 0.92
CA ASP A 20 1.22 6.53 2.06
C ASP A 20 1.53 7.93 2.62
N CYS A 21 1.58 8.95 1.77
CA CYS A 21 1.71 10.33 2.23
C CYS A 21 0.51 10.79 3.07
N LEU A 22 -0.71 10.31 2.79
CA LEU A 22 -1.89 10.64 3.61
C LEU A 22 -1.79 10.08 5.04
N LEU A 23 -1.10 8.96 5.23
CA LEU A 23 -0.82 8.39 6.55
C LEU A 23 0.39 9.03 7.22
N GLY A 24 1.37 9.52 6.46
CA GLY A 24 2.62 10.06 6.98
C GLY A 24 2.62 11.54 7.33
N PHE A 25 1.54 12.28 7.02
CA PHE A 25 1.48 13.72 7.21
C PHE A 25 0.17 14.16 7.87
N SER A 26 0.30 14.99 8.91
CA SER A 26 -0.79 15.74 9.51
C SER A 26 -0.77 17.20 9.00
N PRO A 27 -1.80 18.01 9.27
CA PRO A 27 -1.76 19.46 9.01
C PRO A 27 -0.59 20.19 9.68
N LYS A 28 -0.02 19.60 10.73
CA LYS A 28 1.16 20.13 11.45
C LYS A 28 2.51 19.68 10.85
N GLY A 29 2.49 18.87 9.80
CA GLY A 29 3.67 18.36 9.13
C GLY A 29 3.82 16.84 9.20
N ARG A 30 5.04 16.36 8.97
CA ARG A 30 5.35 14.93 9.00
C ARG A 30 5.17 14.34 10.40
N LEU A 31 4.55 13.18 10.49
CA LEU A 31 4.42 12.43 11.72
C LEU A 31 5.80 12.01 12.26
N ASP A 32 6.03 12.23 13.56
CA ASP A 32 7.23 11.69 14.21
C ASP A 32 7.01 10.22 14.56
N MET A 33 7.68 9.34 13.80
CA MET A 33 7.61 7.90 14.01
C MET A 33 8.05 7.46 15.41
N LYS A 34 8.77 8.31 16.16
CA LYS A 34 9.12 8.02 17.56
C LYS A 34 7.92 8.14 18.48
N SER A 35 6.92 8.93 18.12
CA SER A 35 5.69 9.10 18.90
C SER A 35 4.81 7.84 18.91
N ILE A 36 4.98 6.93 17.94
CA ILE A 36 4.23 5.67 17.85
C ILE A 36 4.39 4.77 19.10
N LYS A 37 5.50 4.93 19.83
CA LYS A 37 5.76 4.18 21.07
C LYS A 37 5.06 4.74 22.30
N ASP A 38 4.49 5.94 22.20
CA ASP A 38 3.87 6.66 23.28
C ASP A 38 2.40 6.94 22.92
N PRO A 39 1.43 6.22 23.53
CA PRO A 39 0.01 6.36 23.20
C PRO A 39 -0.53 7.78 23.38
N ASP A 40 -0.04 8.53 24.37
CA ASP A 40 -0.49 9.89 24.63
C ASP A 40 -0.03 10.84 23.52
N LYS A 41 1.22 10.71 23.07
CA LYS A 41 1.76 11.47 21.94
C LYS A 41 1.10 11.08 20.63
N MET A 42 0.78 9.80 20.43
CA MET A 42 0.00 9.33 19.30
C MET A 42 -1.36 10.02 19.25
N SER A 43 -2.10 9.96 20.36
CA SER A 43 -3.41 10.60 20.47
C SER A 43 -3.35 12.10 20.19
N GLU A 44 -2.34 12.80 20.72
CA GLU A 44 -2.13 14.23 20.45
C GLU A 44 -1.81 14.50 18.98
N THR A 45 -0.98 13.66 18.37
CA THR A 45 -0.58 13.80 16.95
C THR A 45 -1.74 13.60 15.99
N PHE A 46 -2.59 12.60 16.26
CA PHE A 46 -3.73 12.28 15.39
C PHE A 46 -4.97 13.13 15.68
N ARG A 47 -5.07 13.80 16.82
CA ARG A 47 -6.24 14.63 17.20
C ARG A 47 -6.60 15.68 16.14
N ASP A 48 -5.61 16.23 15.45
CA ASP A 48 -5.80 17.27 14.44
C ASP A 48 -5.81 16.73 13.01
N MET A 49 -5.68 15.41 12.83
CA MET A 49 -5.71 14.78 11.51
C MET A 49 -7.17 14.66 11.03
N PRO A 50 -7.48 15.06 9.79
CA PRO A 50 -8.81 14.82 9.24
C PRO A 50 -9.08 13.31 9.18
N GLY A 51 -10.18 12.84 9.79
CA GLY A 51 -10.56 11.42 9.82
C GLY A 51 -10.77 10.81 8.43
N SER A 52 -10.96 11.65 7.41
CA SER A 52 -10.99 11.23 6.02
C SER A 52 -9.65 10.74 5.47
N PHE A 53 -8.50 11.19 6.03
CA PHE A 53 -7.18 10.85 5.52
C PHE A 53 -6.84 9.35 5.67
N PRO A 54 -6.94 8.74 6.85
CA PRO A 54 -6.72 7.31 6.99
C PRO A 54 -7.73 6.48 6.19
N MET A 55 -8.99 6.87 6.19
CA MET A 55 -10.02 6.17 5.43
C MET A 55 -9.75 6.23 3.92
N LEU A 56 -9.42 7.41 3.40
CA LEU A 56 -9.08 7.60 1.99
C LEU A 56 -7.83 6.81 1.62
N SER A 57 -6.81 6.82 2.49
CA SER A 57 -5.59 6.04 2.30
C SER A 57 -5.89 4.54 2.25
N MET A 58 -6.68 4.00 3.17
CA MET A 58 -7.05 2.57 3.17
C MET A 58 -7.73 2.18 1.85
N VAL A 59 -8.72 2.94 1.41
CA VAL A 59 -9.49 2.63 0.19
C VAL A 59 -8.62 2.79 -1.06
N LEU A 60 -8.01 3.94 -1.25
CA LEU A 60 -7.19 4.21 -2.44
C LEU A 60 -5.93 3.37 -2.47
N GLY A 61 -5.31 3.09 -1.32
CA GLY A 61 -4.15 2.22 -1.23
C GLY A 61 -4.49 0.78 -1.61
N THR A 62 -5.63 0.26 -1.17
CA THR A 62 -6.10 -1.07 -1.59
C THR A 62 -6.35 -1.12 -3.10
N VAL A 63 -6.97 -0.09 -3.68
CA VAL A 63 -7.14 0.03 -5.13
C VAL A 63 -5.78 0.09 -5.83
N ALA A 64 -4.86 0.89 -5.33
CA ALA A 64 -3.50 1.04 -5.87
C ALA A 64 -2.74 -0.29 -5.87
N ILE A 65 -2.79 -1.03 -4.76
CA ILE A 65 -2.15 -2.35 -4.63
C ILE A 65 -2.78 -3.34 -5.61
N THR A 66 -4.10 -3.32 -5.77
CA THR A 66 -4.78 -4.13 -6.77
C THR A 66 -4.33 -3.78 -8.19
N MET A 67 -4.21 -2.50 -8.51
CA MET A 67 -3.73 -2.06 -9.83
C MET A 67 -2.32 -2.54 -10.13
N PHE A 68 -1.38 -2.37 -9.20
CA PHE A 68 -0.01 -2.79 -9.48
C PHE A 68 0.16 -4.32 -9.47
N SER A 69 -0.71 -5.07 -8.82
CA SER A 69 -0.68 -6.54 -8.85
C SER A 69 -0.88 -7.12 -10.24
N PHE A 70 -1.65 -6.45 -11.10
CA PHE A 70 -1.83 -6.88 -12.50
C PHE A 70 -0.50 -6.95 -13.26
N GLY A 71 0.39 -5.98 -13.06
CA GLY A 71 1.71 -6.00 -13.69
C GLY A 71 2.60 -7.14 -13.19
N TYR A 72 2.55 -7.45 -11.90
CA TYR A 72 3.29 -8.59 -11.35
C TYR A 72 2.78 -9.93 -11.88
N PHE A 73 1.46 -10.12 -11.96
CA PHE A 73 0.90 -11.35 -12.53
C PHE A 73 1.20 -11.47 -14.03
N GLU A 74 1.08 -10.39 -14.80
CA GLU A 74 1.46 -10.39 -16.21
C GLU A 74 2.93 -10.78 -16.38
N LEU A 75 3.82 -10.28 -15.54
CA LEU A 75 5.23 -10.65 -15.56
C LEU A 75 5.44 -12.14 -15.25
N CYS A 76 4.67 -12.72 -14.32
CA CYS A 76 4.69 -14.16 -14.05
C CYS A 76 4.27 -14.97 -15.27
N PHE A 77 3.20 -14.56 -15.96
CA PHE A 77 2.76 -15.23 -17.18
C PHE A 77 3.81 -15.13 -18.31
N TRP A 78 4.40 -13.96 -18.48
CA TRP A 78 5.45 -13.76 -19.47
C TRP A 78 6.68 -14.63 -19.19
N MET A 79 7.07 -14.75 -17.93
CA MET A 79 8.21 -15.60 -17.52
C MET A 79 8.00 -17.06 -17.86
N ARG A 80 6.75 -17.53 -17.97
CA ARG A 80 6.42 -18.90 -18.31
C ARG A 80 6.98 -19.31 -19.70
N ALA A 81 7.10 -18.36 -20.63
CA ALA A 81 7.68 -18.60 -21.94
C ALA A 81 9.18 -18.96 -21.89
N PHE A 82 9.88 -18.58 -20.80
CA PHE A 82 11.30 -18.84 -20.61
C PHE A 82 11.52 -20.01 -19.66
N SER A 83 10.75 -20.09 -18.58
CA SER A 83 10.90 -21.15 -17.56
C SER A 83 9.60 -21.28 -16.76
N GLU A 84 8.99 -22.45 -16.81
CA GLU A 84 7.79 -22.75 -16.01
C GLU A 84 8.11 -22.69 -14.50
N THR A 85 9.24 -23.25 -14.09
CA THR A 85 9.67 -23.23 -12.68
C THR A 85 9.88 -21.80 -12.18
N ALA A 86 10.53 -20.93 -12.96
CA ALA A 86 10.72 -19.54 -12.59
C ALA A 86 9.38 -18.79 -12.50
N SER A 87 8.46 -19.04 -13.41
CA SER A 87 7.09 -18.48 -13.37
C SER A 87 6.35 -18.85 -12.08
N VAL A 88 6.39 -20.11 -11.68
CA VAL A 88 5.77 -20.59 -10.43
C VAL A 88 6.39 -19.94 -9.20
N ILE A 89 7.73 -19.88 -9.13
CA ILE A 89 8.43 -19.20 -8.03
C ILE A 89 8.05 -17.73 -7.95
N MET A 90 8.02 -17.03 -9.09
CA MET A 90 7.61 -15.63 -9.14
C MET A 90 6.16 -15.45 -8.69
N PHE A 91 5.25 -16.33 -9.12
CA PHE A 91 3.85 -16.27 -8.73
C PHE A 91 3.67 -16.43 -7.21
N ILE A 92 4.31 -17.45 -6.61
CA ILE A 92 4.28 -17.68 -5.16
C ILE A 92 4.88 -16.48 -4.42
N SER A 93 6.03 -15.97 -4.88
CA SER A 93 6.68 -14.80 -4.28
C SER A 93 5.79 -13.54 -4.35
N THR A 94 5.07 -13.35 -5.47
CA THR A 94 4.11 -12.26 -5.64
C THR A 94 2.98 -12.35 -4.61
N ILE A 95 2.40 -13.52 -4.39
CA ILE A 95 1.35 -13.72 -3.37
C ILE A 95 1.90 -13.45 -1.97
N ILE A 96 3.09 -13.98 -1.63
CA ILE A 96 3.74 -13.76 -0.34
C ILE A 96 4.03 -12.27 -0.11
N TYR A 97 4.29 -11.51 -1.16
CA TYR A 97 4.50 -10.05 -1.09
C TYR A 97 3.19 -9.28 -0.95
N LEU A 98 2.18 -9.59 -1.79
CA LEU A 98 0.94 -8.81 -1.87
C LEU A 98 0.08 -8.95 -0.61
N VAL A 99 -0.03 -10.16 -0.03
CA VAL A 99 -0.89 -10.38 1.15
C VAL A 99 -0.44 -9.55 2.35
N PRO A 100 0.85 -9.56 2.76
CA PRO A 100 1.29 -8.72 3.86
C PRO A 100 1.20 -7.22 3.58
N ILE A 101 1.44 -6.78 2.35
CA ILE A 101 1.41 -5.34 2.04
C ILE A 101 0.00 -4.77 2.11
N VAL A 102 -1.02 -5.50 1.60
CA VAL A 102 -2.44 -5.11 1.75
C VAL A 102 -2.81 -5.08 3.23
N THR A 103 -2.49 -6.15 3.95
CA THR A 103 -2.80 -6.29 5.37
C THR A 103 -2.17 -5.14 6.17
N HIS A 104 -0.88 -4.89 5.96
CA HIS A 104 -0.16 -3.80 6.63
C HIS A 104 -0.80 -2.44 6.35
N HIS A 105 -1.11 -2.15 5.08
CA HIS A 105 -1.69 -0.87 4.66
C HIS A 105 -3.05 -0.62 5.31
N VAL A 106 -3.92 -1.63 5.32
CA VAL A 106 -5.25 -1.54 5.95
C VAL A 106 -5.12 -1.41 7.47
N PHE A 107 -4.25 -2.17 8.13
CA PHE A 107 -4.06 -2.09 9.58
C PHE A 107 -3.47 -0.74 10.01
N CYS A 108 -2.52 -0.18 9.28
CA CYS A 108 -1.99 1.15 9.57
C CYS A 108 -3.07 2.22 9.53
N GLY A 109 -3.86 2.27 8.45
CA GLY A 109 -4.95 3.23 8.33
C GLY A 109 -6.05 3.03 9.37
N ALA A 110 -6.40 1.78 9.70
CA ALA A 110 -7.39 1.48 10.73
C ALA A 110 -6.89 1.88 12.13
N ALA A 111 -5.62 1.63 12.45
CA ALA A 111 -5.03 2.04 13.72
C ALA A 111 -5.06 3.56 13.88
N GLU A 112 -4.67 4.31 12.85
CA GLU A 112 -4.74 5.78 12.87
C GLU A 112 -6.17 6.28 13.02
N TRP A 113 -7.12 5.67 12.30
CA TRP A 113 -8.54 6.05 12.36
C TRP A 113 -9.17 5.86 13.75
N ILE A 114 -8.71 4.88 14.52
CA ILE A 114 -9.17 4.66 15.91
C ILE A 114 -8.75 5.79 16.84
N TYR A 115 -7.63 6.47 16.56
CA TYR A 115 -7.12 7.58 17.40
C TYR A 115 -7.70 8.96 17.02
N ILE A 116 -8.43 9.07 15.93
CA ILE A 116 -9.11 10.27 15.47
C ILE A 116 -10.53 10.34 16.01
#